data_9d9910050f48fd11d583ee65ce36daed
#
_entry.id   9d9910050f48fd11d583ee65ce36daed
#
_cell.length_a   1.000
_cell.length_b   1.000
_cell.length_c   1.000
_cell.angle_alpha   90.00
_cell.angle_beta   90.00
_cell.angle_gamma   90.00
#
_symmetry.space_group_name_H-M   'P 1'
#
loop_
_entity.id
_entity.type
_entity.pdbx_description
1 polymer ?
#
loop_
_entity_poly.entity_id
_entity_poly.type
_entity_poly.pdbx_seq_one_letter_code
_entity_poly.pdbx_strand_id
1 'polypeptide(L)' 'MEAFTYKGISDGKYVTGDIEALNLDEASHLLKEKKIIITNIVTVSYTHLTLPTMMSV' A
#
# COMPACT_ATOMS: atom_id res chain seq x y z
N MET A 1 9.69 -8.10 2.55
CA MET A 1 8.63 -7.14 2.81
C MET A 1 7.67 -7.11 1.66
N GLU A 2 6.43 -6.83 1.96
CA GLU A 2 5.41 -6.83 0.93
C GLU A 2 4.88 -5.42 0.76
N ALA A 3 4.46 -5.13 -0.46
CA ALA A 3 3.88 -3.83 -0.75
C ALA A 3 2.37 -3.93 -0.68
N PHE A 4 1.76 -2.91 -0.14
CA PHE A 4 0.31 -2.84 -0.04
C PHE A 4 -0.17 -1.51 -0.62
N THR A 5 -1.28 -1.57 -1.32
CA THR A 5 -1.93 -0.35 -1.80
C THR A 5 -3.15 -0.13 -0.92
N TYR A 6 -3.23 1.04 -0.33
CA TYR A 6 -4.31 1.33 0.60
C TYR A 6 -5.17 2.48 0.09
N LYS A 7 -6.40 2.47 0.55
CA LYS A 7 -7.31 3.57 0.34
C LYS A 7 -7.98 3.85 1.67
N GLY A 8 -8.14 5.11 1.99
CA GLY A 8 -8.73 5.45 3.25
C GLY A 8 -9.17 6.90 3.27
N ILE A 9 -9.53 7.34 4.46
CA ILE A 9 -9.99 8.70 4.66
C ILE A 9 -9.14 9.32 5.76
N SER A 10 -8.62 10.50 5.46
CA SER A 10 -7.82 11.26 6.42
C SER A 10 -8.34 12.68 6.42
N ASP A 11 -8.73 13.14 7.60
CA ASP A 11 -9.23 14.51 7.77
C ASP A 11 -10.40 14.80 6.82
N GLY A 12 -11.27 13.79 6.66
CA GLY A 12 -12.45 13.95 5.84
C GLY A 12 -12.22 13.88 4.34
N LYS A 13 -11.01 13.51 3.94
CA LYS A 13 -10.67 13.43 2.52
C LYS A 13 -10.19 12.04 2.17
N TYR A 14 -10.49 11.61 0.97
CA TYR A 14 -9.99 10.33 0.49
C TYR A 14 -8.51 10.41 0.19
N VAL A 15 -7.78 9.42 0.67
CA VAL A 15 -6.35 9.34 0.40
C VAL A 15 -6.03 7.95 -0.11
N THR A 16 -5.03 7.85 -0.95
CA THR A 16 -4.55 6.57 -1.45
C THR A 16 -3.04 6.61 -1.44
N GLY A 17 -2.44 5.42 -1.40
CA GLY A 17 -0.99 5.37 -1.44
C GLY A 17 -0.52 3.94 -1.32
N ASP A 18 0.80 3.81 -1.29
CA ASP A 18 1.44 2.51 -1.14
C ASP A 18 2.24 2.49 0.15
N ILE A 19 2.32 1.32 0.75
CA ILE A 19 3.08 1.16 1.98
C ILE A 19 3.72 -0.21 1.96
N GLU A 20 4.91 -0.30 2.53
CA GLU A 20 5.60 -1.58 2.66
C GLU A 20 5.60 -2.00 4.11
N ALA A 21 5.31 -3.27 4.35
CA ALA A 21 5.28 -3.80 5.69
C ALA A 21 5.51 -5.29 5.63
N LEU A 22 5.75 -5.89 6.79
CA LEU A 22 5.98 -7.33 6.88
C LEU A 22 4.70 -8.10 6.62
N ASN A 23 3.57 -7.55 7.02
CA ASN A 23 2.28 -8.21 6.82
C ASN A 23 1.19 -7.16 6.87
N LEU A 24 -0.04 -7.63 6.67
CA LEU A 24 -1.18 -6.74 6.63
C LEU A 24 -1.42 -6.04 7.95
N ASP A 25 -1.25 -6.75 9.05
CA ASP A 25 -1.43 -6.17 10.38
C ASP A 25 -0.49 -4.99 10.58
N GLU A 26 0.76 -5.17 10.21
CA GLU A 26 1.73 -4.11 10.38
C GLU A 26 1.39 -2.93 9.48
N ALA A 27 0.98 -3.20 8.25
CA ALA A 27 0.58 -2.13 7.34
C ALA A 27 -0.57 -1.33 7.94
N SER A 28 -1.58 -2.02 8.46
CA SER A 28 -2.71 -1.35 9.08
C SER A 28 -2.27 -0.49 10.26
N HIS A 29 -1.38 -1.04 11.07
CA HIS A 29 -0.89 -0.33 12.24
C HIS A 29 -0.17 0.96 11.84
N LEU A 30 0.66 0.88 10.83
CA LEU A 30 1.39 2.05 10.36
C LEU A 30 0.43 3.13 9.84
N LEU A 31 -0.61 2.70 9.16
CA LEU A 31 -1.59 3.67 8.63
C LEU A 31 -2.41 4.29 9.75
N LYS A 32 -2.71 3.54 10.78
CA LYS A 32 -3.43 4.09 11.93
C LYS A 32 -2.61 5.17 12.62
N GLU A 33 -1.31 4.99 12.67
CA GLU A 33 -0.46 5.99 13.29
C GLU A 33 -0.48 7.29 12.50
N LYS A 34 -0.78 7.21 11.23
CA LYS A 34 -0.91 8.40 10.39
C LYS A 34 -2.32 8.97 10.43
N LYS A 35 -3.17 8.39 11.27
CA LYS A 35 -4.57 8.84 11.44
C LYS A 35 -5.35 8.66 10.15
N ILE A 36 -5.08 7.60 9.44
CA ILE A 36 -5.81 7.27 8.22
C ILE A 36 -6.80 6.16 8.54
N ILE A 37 -8.05 6.40 8.19
CA ILE A 37 -9.09 5.40 8.36
C ILE A 37 -9.11 4.57 7.09
N ILE A 38 -8.67 3.31 7.19
CA ILE A 38 -8.55 2.45 6.03
C ILE A 38 -9.93 1.99 5.58
N THR A 39 -10.28 2.26 4.34
CA THR A 39 -11.51 1.76 3.76
C THR A 39 -11.24 0.55 2.88
N ASN A 40 -10.02 0.46 2.35
CA ASN A 40 -9.65 -0.69 1.53
C ASN A 40 -8.14 -0.82 1.52
N ILE A 41 -7.65 -2.06 1.50
CA ILE A 41 -6.23 -2.31 1.39
C ILE A 41 -6.03 -3.63 0.68
N VAL A 42 -5.07 -3.67 -0.24
CA VAL A 42 -4.79 -4.87 -1.00
C VAL A 42 -3.30 -5.12 -0.98
N THR A 43 -2.93 -6.38 -1.04
CA THR A 43 -1.55 -6.78 -1.13
C THR A 43 -1.13 -6.76 -2.59
N VAL A 44 -0.02 -6.08 -2.85
CA VAL A 44 0.53 -6.05 -4.20
C VAL A 44 1.77 -6.92 -4.18
N SER A 45 1.71 -7.99 -4.90
CA SER A 45 2.82 -8.92 -4.96
C SER A 45 3.73 -8.51 -6.09
N TYR A 46 4.88 -7.95 -5.77
CA TYR A 46 5.86 -7.65 -6.76
C TYR A 46 6.79 -8.81 -6.88
N THR A 47 6.82 -9.42 -8.00
CA THR A 47 7.91 -10.27 -8.24
C THR A 47 8.87 -9.39 -8.94
N HIS A 48 9.70 -8.90 -8.35
CA HIS A 48 10.61 -8.02 -8.92
C HIS A 48 11.10 -8.42 -10.24
N LEU A 49 11.11 -8.31 -11.03
CA LEU A 49 11.52 -8.69 -12.26
C LEU A 49 11.21 -7.80 -13.25
N THR A 50 11.39 -7.49 -13.24
CA THR A 50 11.02 -6.86 -13.92
C THR A 50 10.83 -6.34 -14.75
N LEU A 51 11.11 -6.09 -14.81
CA LEU A 51 10.99 -5.58 -15.54
C LEU A 51 10.86 -5.17 -16.43
N PRO A 52 11.01 -4.87 -16.56
CA PRO A 52 10.77 -4.41 -17.32
C PRO A 52 10.79 -4.13 -18.23
N THR A 53 10.88 -4.11 -18.25
CA THR A 53 10.77 -3.90 -19.03
C THR A 53 10.54 -3.62 -19.83
N MET A 54 10.41 -3.40 -19.81
CA MET A 54 10.01 -3.22 -20.46
C MET A 54 9.99 -2.85 -21.31
N MET A 55 10.06 -2.57 -21.25
CA MET A 55 9.85 -2.28 -21.88
C MET A 55 10.11 -2.16 -22.80
N SER A 56 10.25 -2.31 -22.91
CA SER A 56 10.30 -2.27 -23.69
C SER A 56 10.31 -2.13 -24.52
N VAL A 57 10.35 -1.98 -24.83
CA VAL A 57 10.15 -1.94 -25.52
C VAL A 57 10.13 -1.74 -25.88
#